data_97b695d1e9bd2a6e4a8fb97f4258f346
#
_entry.id   97b695d1e9bd2a6e4a8fb97f4258f346
#
_cell.length_a   1.000
_cell.length_b   1.000
_cell.length_c   1.000
_cell.angle_alpha   90.00
_cell.angle_beta   90.00
_cell.angle_gamma   90.00
#
_symmetry.space_group_name_H-M   'P 1'
#
loop_
_entity.id
_entity.type
_entity.pdbx_description
1 polymer ?
#
loop_
_entity_poly.entity_id
_entity_poly.type
_entity_poly.pdbx_seq_one_letter_code
_entity_poly.pdbx_strand_id
1 'polypeptide(L)' 'SENRIRQWESVLDKMEEKFESKDWVSLVIDMSLSRETAFNWLKEVQTIGMIKKIKHGHYMKSGMKILRNVE' A
#
# COMPACT_ATOMS: atom_id res chain seq x y z
N SER A 1 7.77 3.30 -18.58
CA SER A 1 7.25 2.17 -19.26
C SER A 1 5.94 1.72 -18.66
N GLU A 2 5.11 1.24 -19.51
CA GLU A 2 3.80 0.83 -19.06
C GLU A 2 3.87 -0.43 -18.24
N ASN A 3 4.99 -1.10 -18.24
CA ASN A 3 5.13 -2.29 -17.44
C ASN A 3 5.59 -2.02 -16.04
N ARG A 4 5.73 -0.77 -15.72
CA ARG A 4 6.15 -0.46 -14.37
C ARG A 4 5.07 -0.90 -13.42
N ILE A 5 5.38 -1.88 -12.62
CA ILE A 5 4.46 -2.36 -11.62
C ILE A 5 4.61 -1.46 -10.41
N ARG A 6 3.50 -1.07 -9.85
CA ARG A 6 3.56 -0.28 -8.65
C ARG A 6 4.08 -1.16 -7.54
N GLN A 7 5.24 -0.81 -7.03
CA GLN A 7 5.88 -1.67 -6.05
C GLN A 7 5.06 -1.81 -4.78
N TRP A 8 4.28 -0.80 -4.45
CA TRP A 8 3.47 -0.90 -3.26
C TRP A 8 2.35 -1.94 -3.39
N GLU A 9 2.08 -2.43 -4.59
CA GLU A 9 1.08 -3.47 -4.74
C GLU A 9 1.49 -4.74 -4.02
N SER A 10 2.77 -5.07 -4.07
CA SER A 10 3.23 -6.26 -3.38
C SER A 10 3.17 -6.07 -1.87
N VAL A 11 3.38 -4.85 -1.40
CA VAL A 11 3.27 -4.57 0.01
C VAL A 11 1.81 -4.71 0.45
N LEU A 12 0.91 -4.14 -0.34
CA LEU A 12 -0.51 -4.22 0.00
C LEU A 12 -0.99 -5.66 0.04
N ASP A 13 -0.53 -6.47 -0.91
CA ASP A 13 -0.95 -7.86 -0.96
C ASP A 13 -0.56 -8.61 0.29
N LYS A 14 0.52 -8.20 0.93
CA LYS A 14 1.00 -8.88 2.13
C LYS A 14 0.37 -8.36 3.41
N MET A 15 -0.38 -7.29 3.31
CA MET A 15 -1.08 -6.77 4.47
C MET A 15 -2.37 -7.53 4.68
N GLU A 16 -2.77 -7.67 5.94
CA GLU A 16 -4.06 -8.26 6.24
C GLU A 16 -5.16 -7.24 5.97
N GLU A 17 -6.39 -7.71 6.05
CA GLU A 17 -7.53 -6.84 5.79
C GLU A 17 -7.43 -5.56 6.59
N LYS A 18 -7.10 -5.68 7.86
CA LYS A 18 -6.84 -4.53 8.73
C LYS A 18 -5.40 -4.59 9.16
N PHE A 19 -4.71 -3.49 9.08
CA PHE A 19 -3.29 -3.46 9.40
C PHE A 19 -2.92 -2.11 9.99
N GLU A 20 -1.76 -2.07 10.61
CA GLU A 20 -1.25 -0.83 11.18
C GLU A 20 -0.17 -0.26 10.28
N SER A 21 0.00 1.05 10.38
CA SER A 21 1.02 1.69 9.57
C SER A 21 2.40 1.13 9.86
N LYS A 22 2.66 0.70 11.07
CA LYS A 22 3.98 0.14 11.40
C LYS A 22 4.23 -1.15 10.63
N ASP A 23 3.19 -1.92 10.36
CA ASP A 23 3.35 -3.13 9.55
C ASP A 23 3.75 -2.80 8.14
N TRP A 24 3.12 -1.79 7.59
CA TRP A 24 3.43 -1.33 6.24
C TRP A 24 4.87 -0.83 6.17
N VAL A 25 5.25 0.03 7.11
CA VAL A 25 6.59 0.59 7.11
C VAL A 25 7.63 -0.49 7.28
N SER A 26 7.37 -1.43 8.18
CA SER A 26 8.32 -2.50 8.43
C SER A 26 8.59 -3.31 7.17
N LEU A 27 7.54 -3.63 6.44
CA LEU A 27 7.70 -4.42 5.23
C LEU A 27 8.47 -3.65 4.16
N VAL A 28 8.18 -2.36 4.02
CA VAL A 28 8.89 -1.55 3.03
C VAL A 28 10.36 -1.46 3.39
N ILE A 29 10.67 -1.31 4.68
CA ILE A 29 12.07 -1.26 5.09
C ILE A 29 12.75 -2.60 4.83
N ASP A 30 12.03 -3.69 5.00
CA ASP A 30 12.58 -5.01 4.68
C ASP A 30 12.92 -5.13 3.20
N MET A 31 12.31 -4.33 2.37
CA MET A 31 12.64 -4.29 0.95
C MET A 31 13.83 -3.38 0.66
N SER A 32 14.50 -2.94 1.69
CA SER A 32 15.67 -2.06 1.58
C SER A 32 15.30 -0.67 1.08
N LEU A 33 14.11 -0.23 1.40
CA LEU A 33 13.66 1.10 1.03
C LEU A 33 13.53 1.94 2.29
N SER A 34 13.33 3.24 2.11
CA SER A 34 13.36 4.16 3.22
C SER A 34 12.00 4.29 3.89
N ARG A 35 12.01 4.79 5.11
CA ARG A 35 10.79 5.10 5.81
C ARG A 35 9.96 6.14 5.04
N GLU A 36 10.64 7.09 4.46
CA GLU A 36 9.96 8.12 3.70
C GLU A 36 9.20 7.51 2.53
N THR A 37 9.84 6.59 1.84
CA THR A 37 9.18 5.88 0.75
C THR A 37 7.94 5.14 1.27
N ALA A 38 8.07 4.52 2.43
CA ALA A 38 6.95 3.78 3.00
C ALA A 38 5.76 4.69 3.23
N PHE A 39 5.99 5.86 3.79
CA PHE A 39 4.88 6.77 4.06
C PHE A 39 4.33 7.40 2.79
N ASN A 40 5.19 7.66 1.81
CA ASN A 40 4.72 8.17 0.54
C ASN A 40 3.80 7.17 -0.14
N TRP A 41 4.18 5.90 -0.11
CA TRP A 41 3.37 4.86 -0.71
C TRP A 41 2.05 4.68 0.04
N LEU A 42 2.11 4.76 1.36
CA LEU A 42 0.90 4.61 2.15
C LEU A 42 -0.09 5.72 1.81
N LYS A 43 0.42 6.93 1.65
CA LYS A 43 -0.41 8.05 1.30
C LYS A 43 -0.99 7.88 -0.10
N GLU A 44 -0.19 7.38 -1.02
CA GLU A 44 -0.65 7.17 -2.39
C GLU A 44 -1.76 6.14 -2.43
N VAL A 45 -1.59 5.02 -1.73
CA VAL A 45 -2.58 3.97 -1.73
C VAL A 45 -3.87 4.45 -1.10
N GLN A 46 -3.76 5.29 -0.09
CA GLN A 46 -4.93 5.87 0.54
C GLN A 46 -5.63 6.85 -0.41
N THR A 47 -4.85 7.65 -1.12
CA THR A 47 -5.39 8.65 -2.02
C THR A 47 -6.19 8.01 -3.15
N ILE A 48 -5.70 6.90 -3.68
CA ILE A 48 -6.41 6.26 -4.78
C ILE A 48 -7.53 5.35 -4.29
N GLY A 49 -7.71 5.24 -2.98
CA GLY A 49 -8.88 4.55 -2.46
C GLY A 49 -8.73 3.07 -2.22
N MET A 50 -7.52 2.54 -2.27
CA MET A 50 -7.31 1.12 -2.05
C MET A 50 -7.38 0.75 -0.57
N ILE A 51 -7.15 1.70 0.30
CA ILE A 51 -7.24 1.49 1.73
C ILE A 51 -7.96 2.68 2.35
N LYS A 52 -8.49 2.46 3.54
CA LYS A 52 -9.15 3.51 4.30
C LYS A 52 -8.50 3.61 5.66
N LYS A 53 -8.38 4.82 6.15
CA LYS A 53 -7.86 5.04 7.48
C LYS A 53 -8.99 4.86 8.48
N ILE A 54 -8.79 3.94 9.42
CA ILE A 54 -9.78 3.71 10.46
C ILE A 54 -9.57 4.70 11.59
N LYS A 55 -8.34 4.85 12.00
CA LYS A 55 -7.95 5.81 13.01
C LYS A 55 -6.45 5.98 12.87
N HIS A 56 -5.87 6.85 13.66
CA HIS A 56 -4.45 7.13 13.55
C HIS A 56 -3.65 5.84 13.60
N GLY A 57 -2.88 5.59 12.56
CA GLY A 57 -2.02 4.42 12.50
C GLY A 57 -2.71 3.12 12.15
N HIS A 58 -4.00 3.14 11.86
CA HIS A 58 -4.76 1.93 11.56
C HIS A 58 -5.52 2.08 10.26
N TYR A 59 -5.42 1.06 9.41
CA TYR A 59 -5.99 1.10 8.08
C TYR A 59 -6.70 -0.20 7.76
N MET A 60 -7.54 -0.17 6.76
CA MET A 60 -8.18 -1.39 6.26
C MET A 60 -8.24 -1.32 4.75
N LYS A 61 -8.20 -2.48 4.13
CA LYS A 61 -8.36 -2.56 2.69
C LYS A 61 -9.79 -2.23 2.34
N SER A 62 -9.96 -1.47 1.26
CA SER A 62 -11.28 -1.02 0.87
C SER A 62 -12.04 -2.05 0.04
N GLY A 63 -11.34 -3.07 -0.44
CA GLY A 63 -11.97 -4.01 -1.34
C GLY A 63 -11.92 -3.58 -2.79
N MET A 64 -11.42 -2.38 -3.03
CA MET A 64 -11.30 -1.89 -4.39
C MET A 64 -10.14 -2.59 -5.08
N LYS A 65 -10.30 -2.86 -6.35
CA LYS A 65 -9.24 -3.47 -7.13
C LYS A 65 -8.89 -2.57 -8.28
N ILE A 66 -7.62 -2.59 -8.63
CA ILE A 66 -7.18 -1.86 -9.79
C ILE A 66 -7.61 -2.63 -11.01
N LEU A 67 -8.36 -1.95 -11.88
CA LEU A 67 -8.75 -2.57 -13.13
C LEU A 67 -7.63 -2.41 -14.11
N ARG A 68 -7.10 -3.51 -14.56
CA ARG A 68 -6.05 -3.48 -15.53
C ARG A 68 -6.62 -3.74 -16.89
N ASN A 69 -6.21 -2.96 -17.82
CA ASN A 69 -6.60 -3.18 -19.15
C ASN A 69 -5.78 -4.27 -19.69
N VAL A 70 -6.35 -5.38 -19.90
CA VAL A 70 -5.57 -6.47 -20.29
C VAL A 70 -5.74 -6.85 -21.70
N GLU A 71 -6.36 -6.08 -22.44
CA GLU A 71 -6.55 -6.42 -23.77
C GLU A 71 -5.43 -6.34 -24.62
#